data_874d98d2cb509bab39d2b97924b82c50
#
_entry.id   874d98d2cb509bab39d2b97924b82c50
#
_cell.length_a   1.000
_cell.length_b   1.000
_cell.length_c   1.000
_cell.angle_alpha   90.00
_cell.angle_beta   90.00
_cell.angle_gamma   90.00
#
_symmetry.space_group_name_H-M   'P 1'
#
loop_
_entity.id
_entity.type
_entity.pdbx_description
1 polymer ?
#
loop_
_entity_poly.entity_id
_entity_poly.type
_entity_poly.pdbx_seq_one_letter_code
_entity_poly.pdbx_strand_id
1 'polypeptide(L)'
;MKNNEVHDIKIAVLATVFNRKDVTLRGLQSFYTSVSEMPDSYHFEIYLVDDGCTDGTGDAVMASYPEVNVIKSKGGLYWGGGMNEAWKAASKEYDYDYYIWLNDDAELYPSALKSIFEVKDNDVIVSGVFEDNEHHISYGGKTEKKVLLPPGSKEEVFYMNGNLVLIPRKIFNKLGYIDSWFIHGGGDYDYGMRAKENEFRIVLTNDFVGMTDRHDEKSFYNKNYPLFKRMKMLYSKKNNPAIAFKLYYKHRSLIEAIKIFALRNIKTIFPKH
;
A
#
# COMPACT_ATOMS: atom_id res chain seq x y z
N MET A 1 13.97 16.56 -38.96
CA MET A 1 13.76 15.43 -38.06
C MET A 1 13.80 16.00 -36.66
N LYS A 2 12.66 16.04 -35.93
CA LYS A 2 12.66 16.43 -34.51
C LYS A 2 13.29 15.24 -33.78
N ASN A 3 14.43 15.43 -33.13
CA ASN A 3 14.93 14.48 -32.14
C ASN A 3 13.86 14.34 -31.09
N ASN A 4 13.18 13.21 -31.08
CA ASN A 4 12.42 12.81 -29.88
C ASN A 4 13.47 12.45 -28.82
N GLU A 5 13.87 13.41 -28.00
CA GLU A 5 14.59 13.11 -26.78
C GLU A 5 13.64 12.22 -25.96
N VAL A 6 14.05 10.96 -25.78
CA VAL A 6 13.35 10.05 -24.88
C VAL A 6 13.53 10.65 -23.48
N HIS A 7 12.46 11.17 -22.92
CA HIS A 7 12.52 11.75 -21.58
C HIS A 7 12.65 10.62 -20.54
N ASP A 8 13.76 10.63 -19.81
CA ASP A 8 13.98 9.69 -18.71
C ASP A 8 12.94 9.92 -17.62
N ILE A 9 12.27 8.84 -17.21
CA ILE A 9 11.25 8.84 -16.17
C ILE A 9 11.86 8.31 -14.89
N LYS A 10 11.91 9.12 -13.84
CA LYS A 10 12.48 8.76 -12.54
C LYS A 10 11.39 8.39 -11.55
N ILE A 11 11.54 7.24 -10.93
CA ILE A 11 10.54 6.64 -10.05
C ILE A 11 11.18 6.30 -8.70
N ALA A 12 10.63 6.83 -7.61
CA ALA A 12 10.97 6.38 -6.27
C ALA A 12 10.05 5.24 -5.85
N VAL A 13 10.62 4.12 -5.45
CA VAL A 13 9.91 2.98 -4.90
C VAL A 13 10.06 2.99 -3.38
N LEU A 14 8.94 3.02 -2.68
CA LEU A 14 8.87 3.18 -1.24
C LEU A 14 8.44 1.88 -0.59
N ALA A 15 9.23 1.38 0.34
CA ALA A 15 8.95 0.14 1.05
C ALA A 15 9.29 0.25 2.54
N THR A 16 8.67 -0.58 3.37
CA THR A 16 9.01 -0.74 4.79
C THR A 16 8.94 -2.19 5.18
N VAL A 17 9.90 -2.65 5.97
CA VAL A 17 10.05 -4.05 6.36
C VAL A 17 10.22 -4.20 7.86
N PHE A 18 9.72 -5.32 8.40
CA PHE A 18 9.92 -5.69 9.80
C PHE A 18 9.99 -7.20 9.98
N ASN A 19 11.19 -7.75 10.26
CA ASN A 19 11.41 -9.17 10.57
C ASN A 19 10.81 -10.14 9.54
N ARG A 20 11.16 -9.96 8.26
CA ARG A 20 10.65 -10.77 7.13
C ARG A 20 11.70 -11.01 6.06
N LYS A 21 12.93 -11.36 6.47
CA LYS A 21 14.09 -11.46 5.59
C LYS A 21 13.82 -12.19 4.28
N ASP A 22 13.37 -13.43 4.33
CA ASP A 22 13.20 -14.24 3.10
C ASP A 22 12.04 -13.73 2.22
N VAL A 23 10.98 -13.23 2.84
CA VAL A 23 9.84 -12.64 2.12
C VAL A 23 10.28 -11.38 1.40
N THR A 24 10.98 -10.48 2.09
CA THR A 24 11.51 -9.24 1.53
C THR A 24 12.45 -9.49 0.35
N LEU A 25 13.37 -10.45 0.47
CA LEU A 25 14.31 -10.79 -0.61
C LEU A 25 13.57 -11.34 -1.84
N ARG A 26 12.55 -12.20 -1.65
CA ARG A 26 11.71 -12.68 -2.78
C ARG A 26 10.91 -11.55 -3.41
N GLY A 27 10.31 -10.66 -2.61
CA GLY A 27 9.59 -9.48 -3.10
C GLY A 27 10.48 -8.59 -3.95
N LEU A 28 11.70 -8.28 -3.49
CA LEU A 28 12.69 -7.49 -4.24
C LEU A 28 13.12 -8.22 -5.53
N GLN A 29 13.37 -9.51 -5.47
CA GLN A 29 13.70 -10.31 -6.67
C GLN A 29 12.59 -10.22 -7.72
N SER A 30 11.33 -10.37 -7.32
CA SER A 30 10.18 -10.27 -8.24
C SER A 30 10.03 -8.85 -8.80
N PHE A 31 10.29 -7.82 -7.98
CA PHE A 31 10.31 -6.43 -8.42
C PHE A 31 11.37 -6.20 -9.50
N TYR A 32 12.62 -6.61 -9.27
CA TYR A 32 13.70 -6.45 -10.26
C TYR A 32 13.45 -7.27 -11.54
N THR A 33 12.82 -8.42 -11.43
CA THR A 33 12.35 -9.17 -12.61
C THR A 33 11.35 -8.34 -13.41
N SER A 34 10.42 -7.64 -12.75
CA SER A 34 9.47 -6.77 -13.44
C SER A 34 10.16 -5.50 -14.01
N VAL A 35 11.21 -4.98 -13.36
CA VAL A 35 12.01 -3.87 -13.89
C VAL A 35 12.70 -4.26 -15.19
N SER A 36 13.22 -5.51 -15.31
CA SER A 36 13.89 -5.96 -16.53
C SER A 36 13.00 -6.00 -17.78
N GLU A 37 11.68 -5.96 -17.61
CA GLU A 37 10.71 -5.86 -18.70
C GLU A 37 10.35 -4.41 -19.09
N MET A 38 10.88 -3.43 -18.36
CA MET A 38 10.63 -2.01 -18.60
C MET A 38 11.66 -1.43 -19.60
N PRO A 39 11.27 -0.40 -20.37
CA PRO A 39 12.23 0.33 -21.21
C PRO A 39 13.35 0.99 -20.38
N ASP A 40 14.55 1.08 -20.93
CA ASP A 40 15.75 1.68 -20.30
C ASP A 40 15.54 3.12 -19.82
N SER A 41 14.56 3.83 -20.38
CA SER A 41 14.19 5.20 -20.00
C SER A 41 13.43 5.29 -18.66
N TYR A 42 13.11 4.16 -18.02
CA TYR A 42 12.48 4.13 -16.70
C TYR A 42 13.51 3.79 -15.63
N HIS A 43 13.79 4.73 -14.75
CA HIS A 43 14.79 4.59 -13.69
C HIS A 43 14.11 4.45 -12.33
N PHE A 44 14.33 3.31 -11.66
CA PHE A 44 13.73 2.99 -10.38
C PHE A 44 14.76 3.09 -9.26
N GLU A 45 14.47 3.89 -8.24
CA GLU A 45 15.27 3.99 -7.02
C GLU A 45 14.45 3.54 -5.82
N ILE A 46 14.95 2.53 -5.07
CA ILE A 46 14.22 1.96 -3.93
C ILE A 46 14.70 2.64 -2.65
N TYR A 47 13.74 3.09 -1.84
CA TYR A 47 13.89 3.59 -0.48
C TYR A 47 13.16 2.62 0.45
N LEU A 48 13.93 1.81 1.17
CA LEU A 48 13.42 0.76 2.04
C LEU A 48 13.71 1.12 3.50
N VAL A 49 12.66 1.26 4.32
CA VAL A 49 12.80 1.46 5.76
C VAL A 49 12.85 0.11 6.47
N ASP A 50 14.00 -0.17 7.09
CA ASP A 50 14.16 -1.23 8.09
C ASP A 50 13.60 -0.73 9.43
N ASP A 51 12.38 -1.16 9.78
CA ASP A 51 11.66 -0.70 10.98
C ASP A 51 12.13 -1.42 12.26
N GLY A 52 13.46 -1.49 12.45
CA GLY A 52 14.10 -2.10 13.60
C GLY A 52 14.11 -3.63 13.55
N CYS A 53 14.43 -4.20 12.39
CA CYS A 53 14.57 -5.64 12.21
C CYS A 53 15.67 -6.22 13.11
N THR A 54 15.39 -7.38 13.68
CA THR A 54 16.33 -8.17 14.52
C THR A 54 16.75 -9.48 13.86
N ASP A 55 16.14 -9.83 12.72
CA ASP A 55 16.43 -11.05 11.95
C ASP A 55 17.48 -10.85 10.84
N GLY A 56 18.06 -9.65 10.75
CA GLY A 56 19.04 -9.29 9.73
C GLY A 56 18.44 -8.98 8.36
N THR A 57 17.14 -8.65 8.26
CA THR A 57 16.47 -8.29 6.99
C THR A 57 17.19 -7.13 6.29
N GLY A 58 17.41 -6.00 6.97
CA GLY A 58 18.05 -4.82 6.36
C GLY A 58 19.48 -5.09 5.88
N ASP A 59 20.26 -5.84 6.67
CA ASP A 59 21.62 -6.20 6.29
C ASP A 59 21.65 -7.15 5.08
N ALA A 60 20.71 -8.09 5.00
CA ALA A 60 20.56 -8.98 3.86
C ALA A 60 20.16 -8.24 2.58
N VAL A 61 19.29 -7.23 2.68
CA VAL A 61 18.93 -6.37 1.54
C VAL A 61 20.16 -5.60 1.05
N MET A 62 20.91 -4.93 1.94
CA MET A 62 22.13 -4.21 1.57
C MET A 62 23.20 -5.12 0.92
N ALA A 63 23.29 -6.37 1.36
CA ALA A 63 24.23 -7.32 0.79
C ALA A 63 23.81 -7.84 -0.61
N SER A 64 22.51 -8.05 -0.85
CA SER A 64 21.98 -8.61 -2.10
C SER A 64 21.66 -7.55 -3.15
N TYR A 65 21.30 -6.33 -2.70
CA TYR A 65 20.87 -5.21 -3.53
C TYR A 65 21.53 -3.91 -3.04
N PRO A 66 22.83 -3.72 -3.31
CA PRO A 66 23.61 -2.58 -2.79
C PRO A 66 23.12 -1.22 -3.30
N GLU A 67 22.33 -1.20 -4.38
CA GLU A 67 21.67 0.01 -4.94
C GLU A 67 20.43 0.43 -4.16
N VAL A 68 19.89 -0.41 -3.26
CA VAL A 68 18.71 -0.06 -2.44
C VAL A 68 19.11 0.88 -1.30
N ASN A 69 18.44 2.01 -1.19
CA ASN A 69 18.60 2.96 -0.10
C ASN A 69 17.94 2.44 1.17
N VAL A 70 18.68 1.70 2.00
CA VAL A 70 18.15 1.15 3.26
C VAL A 70 18.26 2.18 4.38
N ILE A 71 17.10 2.55 4.96
CA ILE A 71 16.97 3.53 6.04
C ILE A 71 16.67 2.77 7.33
N LYS A 72 17.63 2.72 8.27
CA LYS A 72 17.46 2.04 9.56
C LYS A 72 16.68 2.92 10.54
N SER A 73 15.61 2.38 11.14
CA SER A 73 14.87 3.00 12.22
C SER A 73 15.06 2.27 13.55
N LYS A 74 14.58 2.88 14.64
CA LYS A 74 14.58 2.25 15.97
C LYS A 74 13.41 1.30 16.19
N GLY A 75 12.55 1.14 15.18
CA GLY A 75 11.34 0.33 15.24
C GLY A 75 10.11 1.12 15.70
N GLY A 76 8.94 0.55 15.38
CA GLY A 76 7.66 1.09 15.81
C GLY A 76 7.01 2.10 14.86
N LEU A 77 7.57 2.27 13.67
CA LEU A 77 6.99 3.11 12.61
C LEU A 77 5.79 2.43 11.96
N TYR A 78 5.78 1.09 11.90
CA TYR A 78 4.80 0.30 11.17
C TYR A 78 4.70 0.73 9.70
N TRP A 79 3.67 0.24 8.99
CA TRP A 79 3.55 0.50 7.56
C TRP A 79 3.48 2.00 7.21
N GLY A 80 2.54 2.74 7.79
CA GLY A 80 2.34 4.16 7.43
C GLY A 80 3.50 5.07 7.83
N GLY A 81 4.09 4.83 9.00
CA GLY A 81 5.25 5.59 9.46
C GLY A 81 6.51 5.26 8.64
N GLY A 82 6.76 3.97 8.38
CA GLY A 82 7.89 3.54 7.54
C GLY A 82 7.78 4.06 6.11
N MET A 83 6.60 3.96 5.49
CA MET A 83 6.34 4.52 4.16
C MET A 83 6.57 6.04 4.13
N ASN A 84 6.19 6.77 5.19
CA ASN A 84 6.45 8.20 5.27
C ASN A 84 7.94 8.53 5.38
N GLU A 85 8.71 7.76 6.15
CA GLU A 85 10.16 7.98 6.24
C GLU A 85 10.84 7.68 4.90
N ALA A 86 10.45 6.60 4.20
CA ALA A 86 10.92 6.29 2.85
C ALA A 86 10.58 7.44 1.88
N TRP A 87 9.34 7.95 1.94
CA TRP A 87 8.88 9.00 1.05
C TRP A 87 9.59 10.34 1.31
N LYS A 88 9.81 10.70 2.58
CA LYS A 88 10.58 11.90 2.94
C LYS A 88 12.02 11.82 2.47
N ALA A 89 12.66 10.65 2.59
CA ALA A 89 14.02 10.44 2.10
C ALA A 89 14.06 10.61 0.58
N ALA A 90 13.19 9.93 -0.16
CA ALA A 90 13.11 10.03 -1.61
C ALA A 90 12.85 11.47 -2.09
N SER A 91 11.81 12.13 -1.56
CA SER A 91 11.42 13.47 -2.00
C SER A 91 12.41 14.58 -1.61
N LYS A 92 13.31 14.31 -0.66
CA LYS A 92 14.43 15.20 -0.32
C LYS A 92 15.60 15.04 -1.29
N GLU A 93 15.81 13.82 -1.79
CA GLU A 93 16.92 13.50 -2.67
C GLU A 93 16.65 13.99 -4.10
N TYR A 94 15.43 13.76 -4.60
CA TYR A 94 15.09 14.12 -5.98
C TYR A 94 13.59 14.40 -6.16
N ASP A 95 13.25 15.20 -7.19
CA ASP A 95 11.88 15.47 -7.61
C ASP A 95 11.43 14.40 -8.63
N TYR A 96 11.09 13.22 -8.15
CA TYR A 96 10.67 12.07 -8.96
C TYR A 96 9.38 12.33 -9.73
N ASP A 97 9.26 11.75 -10.92
CA ASP A 97 8.05 11.85 -11.75
C ASP A 97 6.90 11.03 -11.16
N TYR A 98 7.24 9.90 -10.53
CA TYR A 98 6.29 9.01 -9.87
C TYR A 98 6.85 8.45 -8.56
N TYR A 99 5.95 8.12 -7.67
CA TYR A 99 6.21 7.35 -6.46
C TYR A 99 5.45 6.02 -6.53
N ILE A 100 6.09 4.92 -6.18
CA ILE A 100 5.48 3.61 -6.07
C ILE A 100 5.47 3.19 -4.60
N TRP A 101 4.30 2.85 -4.04
CA TRP A 101 4.24 2.07 -2.82
C TRP A 101 4.40 0.62 -3.17
N LEU A 102 5.27 -0.09 -2.45
CA LEU A 102 5.52 -1.52 -2.61
C LEU A 102 5.54 -2.19 -1.24
N ASN A 103 4.64 -3.14 -1.01
CA ASN A 103 4.71 -3.99 0.18
C ASN A 103 5.78 -5.06 0.01
N ASP A 104 6.44 -5.40 1.13
CA ASP A 104 7.53 -6.37 1.20
C ASP A 104 7.10 -7.81 0.92
N ASP A 105 5.79 -8.11 1.00
CA ASP A 105 5.18 -9.43 0.75
C ASP A 105 4.43 -9.51 -0.61
N ALA A 106 4.60 -8.53 -1.46
CA ALA A 106 4.05 -8.55 -2.81
C ALA A 106 5.02 -9.28 -3.76
N GLU A 107 4.63 -10.46 -4.24
CA GLU A 107 5.37 -11.17 -5.30
C GLU A 107 4.81 -10.75 -6.65
N LEU A 108 5.57 -9.91 -7.37
CA LEU A 108 5.13 -9.31 -8.63
C LEU A 108 5.31 -10.27 -9.80
N TYR A 109 4.38 -10.21 -10.76
CA TYR A 109 4.57 -10.83 -12.07
C TYR A 109 5.57 -10.02 -12.92
N PRO A 110 6.27 -10.63 -13.88
CA PRO A 110 7.20 -9.90 -14.75
C PRO A 110 6.55 -8.70 -15.45
N SER A 111 5.26 -8.80 -15.80
CA SER A 111 4.49 -7.73 -16.46
C SER A 111 3.95 -6.65 -15.52
N ALA A 112 4.15 -6.75 -14.20
CA ALA A 112 3.47 -5.91 -13.21
C ALA A 112 3.71 -4.40 -13.41
N LEU A 113 4.98 -3.99 -13.54
CA LEU A 113 5.31 -2.58 -13.76
C LEU A 113 4.78 -2.09 -15.11
N LYS A 114 4.87 -2.90 -16.15
CA LYS A 114 4.28 -2.58 -17.45
C LYS A 114 2.78 -2.33 -17.33
N SER A 115 2.05 -3.23 -16.68
CA SER A 115 0.59 -3.11 -16.47
C SER A 115 0.22 -1.85 -15.68
N ILE A 116 1.00 -1.46 -14.64
CA ILE A 116 0.71 -0.26 -13.86
C ILE A 116 0.98 1.02 -14.64
N PHE A 117 2.00 1.02 -15.52
CA PHE A 117 2.33 2.16 -16.36
C PHE A 117 1.48 2.26 -17.64
N GLU A 118 0.80 1.20 -18.08
CA GLU A 118 -0.13 1.22 -19.22
C GLU A 118 -1.33 2.12 -18.99
N VAL A 119 -1.81 2.21 -17.74
CA VAL A 119 -2.99 3.01 -17.36
C VAL A 119 -2.64 4.33 -16.67
N LYS A 120 -1.36 4.72 -16.68
CA LYS A 120 -0.88 5.95 -16.03
C LYS A 120 -1.45 7.20 -16.65
N ASP A 121 -1.72 8.18 -15.81
CA ASP A 121 -2.07 9.55 -16.16
C ASP A 121 -1.64 10.45 -15.00
N ASN A 122 -1.36 11.74 -15.26
CA ASN A 122 -0.92 12.68 -14.22
C ASN A 122 -1.98 12.97 -13.14
N ASP A 123 -3.25 12.70 -13.43
CA ASP A 123 -4.40 12.91 -12.52
C ASP A 123 -4.98 11.60 -11.97
N VAL A 124 -4.22 10.51 -12.09
CA VAL A 124 -4.68 9.18 -11.75
C VAL A 124 -3.69 8.47 -10.83
N ILE A 125 -4.18 7.96 -9.70
CA ILE A 125 -3.49 6.94 -8.91
C ILE A 125 -3.82 5.57 -9.51
N VAL A 126 -2.81 4.74 -9.75
CA VAL A 126 -3.02 3.37 -10.22
C VAL A 126 -2.80 2.40 -9.07
N SER A 127 -3.79 1.57 -8.77
CA SER A 127 -3.66 0.50 -7.77
C SER A 127 -3.60 -0.87 -8.45
N GLY A 128 -2.55 -1.63 -8.16
CA GLY A 128 -2.39 -2.99 -8.64
C GLY A 128 -3.42 -3.94 -8.04
N VAL A 129 -3.93 -4.86 -8.85
CA VAL A 129 -4.81 -5.94 -8.41
C VAL A 129 -4.03 -7.22 -8.26
N PHE A 130 -4.10 -7.85 -7.08
CA PHE A 130 -3.40 -9.08 -6.73
C PHE A 130 -4.38 -10.25 -6.62
N GLU A 131 -3.87 -11.44 -6.86
CA GLU A 131 -4.58 -12.70 -6.62
C GLU A 131 -3.91 -13.51 -5.52
N ASP A 132 -4.62 -14.51 -5.00
CA ASP A 132 -4.09 -15.53 -4.08
C ASP A 132 -3.72 -16.81 -4.86
N ASN A 133 -3.21 -17.81 -4.13
CA ASN A 133 -2.81 -19.09 -4.71
C ASN A 133 -3.97 -19.90 -5.36
N GLU A 134 -5.22 -19.50 -5.13
CA GLU A 134 -6.42 -20.10 -5.74
C GLU A 134 -6.96 -19.24 -6.90
N HIS A 135 -6.20 -18.24 -7.34
CA HIS A 135 -6.57 -17.26 -8.38
C HIS A 135 -7.81 -16.41 -8.03
N HIS A 136 -8.11 -16.22 -6.76
CA HIS A 136 -9.12 -15.27 -6.33
C HIS A 136 -8.47 -13.90 -6.08
N ILE A 137 -9.23 -12.82 -6.29
CA ILE A 137 -8.76 -11.47 -5.99
C ILE A 137 -8.42 -11.40 -4.49
N SER A 138 -7.16 -11.16 -4.16
CA SER A 138 -6.70 -11.00 -2.78
C SER A 138 -6.72 -9.53 -2.35
N TYR A 139 -6.12 -8.65 -3.13
CA TYR A 139 -6.02 -7.22 -2.88
C TYR A 139 -6.23 -6.39 -4.15
N GLY A 140 -6.54 -5.10 -3.96
CA GLY A 140 -6.78 -4.14 -5.03
C GLY A 140 -7.72 -3.04 -4.58
N GLY A 141 -8.53 -2.53 -5.51
CA GLY A 141 -9.55 -1.54 -5.21
C GLY A 141 -10.83 -2.18 -4.66
N LYS A 142 -11.56 -1.40 -3.89
CA LYS A 142 -12.87 -1.79 -3.36
C LYS A 142 -13.90 -0.71 -3.63
N THR A 143 -15.16 -1.11 -3.84
CA THR A 143 -16.31 -0.23 -3.86
C THR A 143 -16.54 0.43 -2.50
N GLU A 144 -17.46 1.39 -2.42
CA GLU A 144 -17.91 1.97 -1.15
C GLU A 144 -18.46 0.91 -0.18
N LYS A 145 -19.12 -0.13 -0.70
CA LYS A 145 -19.60 -1.28 0.08
C LYS A 145 -18.50 -2.29 0.45
N LYS A 146 -17.24 -1.97 0.13
CA LYS A 146 -16.06 -2.80 0.40
C LYS A 146 -16.03 -4.14 -0.36
N VAL A 147 -16.66 -4.19 -1.50
CA VAL A 147 -16.54 -5.31 -2.46
C VAL A 147 -15.26 -5.12 -3.25
N LEU A 148 -14.43 -6.14 -3.35
CA LEU A 148 -13.23 -6.13 -4.20
C LEU A 148 -13.63 -6.03 -5.66
N LEU A 149 -12.90 -5.20 -6.39
CA LEU A 149 -13.08 -4.99 -7.82
C LEU A 149 -12.07 -5.82 -8.61
N PRO A 150 -12.49 -6.47 -9.70
CA PRO A 150 -11.58 -7.21 -10.57
C PRO A 150 -10.65 -6.29 -11.35
N PRO A 151 -9.54 -6.82 -11.91
CA PRO A 151 -8.72 -6.09 -12.86
C PRO A 151 -9.55 -5.52 -14.01
N GLY A 152 -9.16 -4.37 -14.52
CA GLY A 152 -9.86 -3.69 -15.62
C GLY A 152 -11.25 -3.14 -15.29
N SER A 153 -11.68 -3.20 -14.02
CA SER A 153 -12.98 -2.67 -13.60
C SER A 153 -13.10 -1.19 -13.95
N LYS A 154 -14.27 -0.81 -14.47
CA LYS A 154 -14.66 0.58 -14.72
C LYS A 154 -15.47 1.18 -13.56
N GLU A 155 -15.76 0.38 -12.54
CA GLU A 155 -16.44 0.86 -11.35
C GLU A 155 -15.52 1.80 -10.55
N GLU A 156 -16.14 2.73 -9.84
CA GLU A 156 -15.40 3.69 -9.01
C GLU A 156 -14.67 2.96 -7.87
N VAL A 157 -13.35 3.14 -7.81
CA VAL A 157 -12.55 2.68 -6.68
C VAL A 157 -12.74 3.64 -5.52
N PHE A 158 -13.36 3.16 -4.45
CA PHE A 158 -13.61 3.95 -3.26
C PHE A 158 -12.48 3.81 -2.22
N TYR A 159 -11.99 2.60 -2.05
CA TYR A 159 -10.85 2.27 -1.18
C TYR A 159 -9.78 1.57 -2.01
N MET A 160 -8.59 2.11 -2.06
CA MET A 160 -7.43 1.45 -2.64
C MET A 160 -6.66 0.68 -1.57
N ASN A 161 -5.84 -0.28 -1.99
CA ASN A 161 -4.92 -1.00 -1.12
C ASN A 161 -3.47 -0.63 -1.45
N GLY A 162 -2.62 -0.57 -0.45
CA GLY A 162 -1.24 -0.08 -0.54
C GLY A 162 -0.19 -1.07 -1.02
N ASN A 163 -0.56 -2.25 -1.58
CA ASN A 163 0.43 -3.29 -1.93
C ASN A 163 1.32 -2.93 -3.11
N LEU A 164 0.73 -2.40 -4.19
CA LEU A 164 1.44 -1.80 -5.33
C LEU A 164 0.61 -0.62 -5.83
N VAL A 165 1.10 0.60 -5.63
CA VAL A 165 0.37 1.82 -5.99
C VAL A 165 1.29 2.80 -6.68
N LEU A 166 0.93 3.26 -7.88
CA LEU A 166 1.63 4.31 -8.60
C LEU A 166 0.97 5.66 -8.33
N ILE A 167 1.75 6.63 -7.85
CA ILE A 167 1.31 7.97 -7.50
C ILE A 167 2.13 8.98 -8.30
N PRO A 168 1.51 9.74 -9.23
CA PRO A 168 2.18 10.80 -9.94
C PRO A 168 2.66 11.93 -9.00
N ARG A 169 3.78 12.57 -9.34
CA ARG A 169 4.31 13.76 -8.64
C ARG A 169 3.26 14.85 -8.44
N LYS A 170 2.42 15.10 -9.45
CA LYS A 170 1.33 16.08 -9.37
C LYS A 170 0.40 15.82 -8.19
N ILE A 171 0.04 14.54 -7.97
CA ILE A 171 -0.83 14.14 -6.86
C ILE A 171 -0.08 14.25 -5.54
N PHE A 172 1.17 13.79 -5.47
CA PHE A 172 2.00 13.96 -4.28
C PHE A 172 2.14 15.44 -3.89
N ASN A 173 2.43 16.32 -4.83
CA ASN A 173 2.58 17.76 -4.58
C ASN A 173 1.29 18.40 -4.03
N LYS A 174 0.12 17.86 -4.39
CA LYS A 174 -1.16 18.32 -3.89
C LYS A 174 -1.53 17.74 -2.51
N LEU A 175 -1.28 16.45 -2.31
CA LEU A 175 -1.75 15.72 -1.12
C LEU A 175 -0.69 15.59 -0.02
N GLY A 176 0.60 15.65 -0.39
CA GLY A 176 1.71 15.36 0.51
C GLY A 176 1.78 13.88 0.90
N TYR A 177 2.32 13.62 2.07
CA TYR A 177 2.55 12.30 2.63
C TYR A 177 1.27 11.61 3.14
N ILE A 178 1.40 10.34 3.55
CA ILE A 178 0.37 9.64 4.33
C ILE A 178 0.16 10.40 5.65
N ASP A 179 -1.10 10.56 6.09
CA ASP A 179 -1.40 11.18 7.38
C ASP A 179 -0.73 10.40 8.52
N SER A 180 0.17 11.07 9.24
CA SER A 180 1.03 10.47 10.28
C SER A 180 0.25 9.84 11.44
N TRP A 181 -1.04 10.11 11.56
CA TRP A 181 -1.90 9.45 12.53
C TRP A 181 -2.17 7.98 12.17
N PHE A 182 -2.16 7.64 10.85
CA PHE A 182 -2.41 6.29 10.36
C PHE A 182 -1.09 5.49 10.26
N ILE A 183 -0.47 5.19 11.39
CA ILE A 183 0.84 4.51 11.42
C ILE A 183 0.78 3.04 10.97
N HIS A 184 -0.32 2.32 11.25
CA HIS A 184 -0.40 0.88 10.94
C HIS A 184 -1.51 0.50 9.95
N GLY A 185 -2.64 1.17 9.94
CA GLY A 185 -3.74 0.84 9.04
C GLY A 185 -4.58 2.05 8.70
N GLY A 186 -5.23 2.01 7.53
CA GLY A 186 -6.12 3.07 7.05
C GLY A 186 -5.42 4.23 6.37
N GLY A 187 -4.09 4.25 6.31
CA GLY A 187 -3.33 5.30 5.62
C GLY A 187 -3.54 5.28 4.12
N ASP A 188 -3.62 4.09 3.53
CA ASP A 188 -3.98 3.85 2.14
C ASP A 188 -5.42 4.33 1.83
N TYR A 189 -6.37 4.01 2.70
CA TYR A 189 -7.75 4.48 2.57
C TYR A 189 -7.86 5.99 2.71
N ASP A 190 -7.18 6.59 3.71
CA ASP A 190 -7.13 8.05 3.89
C ASP A 190 -6.55 8.74 2.66
N TYR A 191 -5.44 8.22 2.13
CA TYR A 191 -4.79 8.82 0.97
C TYR A 191 -5.68 8.76 -0.27
N GLY A 192 -6.33 7.63 -0.53
CA GLY A 192 -7.28 7.48 -1.62
C GLY A 192 -8.50 8.39 -1.48
N MET A 193 -9.04 8.55 -0.26
CA MET A 193 -10.15 9.47 -0.02
C MET A 193 -9.74 10.93 -0.21
N ARG A 194 -8.55 11.35 0.25
CA ARG A 194 -8.00 12.68 -0.02
C ARG A 194 -7.79 12.93 -1.52
N ALA A 195 -7.35 11.91 -2.25
CA ALA A 195 -7.21 12.01 -3.71
C ALA A 195 -8.56 12.32 -4.36
N LYS A 196 -9.61 11.58 -4.03
CA LYS A 196 -10.97 11.81 -4.55
C LYS A 196 -11.54 13.17 -4.16
N GLU A 197 -11.33 13.63 -2.93
CA GLU A 197 -11.73 14.96 -2.45
C GLU A 197 -11.04 16.11 -3.22
N ASN A 198 -9.89 15.81 -3.86
CA ASN A 198 -9.17 16.73 -4.74
C ASN A 198 -9.35 16.41 -6.23
N GLU A 199 -10.43 15.69 -6.60
CA GLU A 199 -10.85 15.37 -7.96
C GLU A 199 -9.89 14.45 -8.74
N PHE A 200 -8.93 13.80 -8.05
CA PHE A 200 -8.09 12.78 -8.64
C PHE A 200 -8.82 11.44 -8.70
N ARG A 201 -8.58 10.70 -9.77
CA ARG A 201 -9.14 9.36 -9.95
C ARG A 201 -8.22 8.28 -9.41
N ILE A 202 -8.82 7.16 -9.00
CA ILE A 202 -8.11 5.93 -8.70
C ILE A 202 -8.60 4.89 -9.69
N VAL A 203 -7.66 4.25 -10.40
CA VAL A 203 -7.95 3.20 -11.36
C VAL A 203 -7.19 1.92 -10.98
N LEU A 204 -7.67 0.80 -11.50
CA LEU A 204 -7.04 -0.51 -11.31
C LEU A 204 -6.25 -0.88 -12.55
N THR A 205 -5.22 -1.72 -12.38
CA THR A 205 -4.55 -2.39 -13.49
C THR A 205 -5.52 -3.25 -14.29
N ASN A 206 -5.26 -3.41 -15.58
CA ASN A 206 -6.11 -4.22 -16.47
C ASN A 206 -5.96 -5.71 -16.20
N ASP A 207 -4.82 -6.14 -15.63
CA ASP A 207 -4.48 -7.52 -15.30
C ASP A 207 -4.04 -7.64 -13.84
N PHE A 208 -3.95 -8.86 -13.33
CA PHE A 208 -3.29 -9.13 -12.06
C PHE A 208 -1.80 -8.77 -12.16
N VAL A 209 -1.29 -8.09 -11.14
CA VAL A 209 0.11 -7.65 -11.07
C VAL A 209 0.99 -8.56 -10.23
N GLY A 210 0.43 -9.54 -9.57
CA GLY A 210 1.19 -10.45 -8.72
C GLY A 210 0.33 -11.24 -7.77
N MET A 211 1.00 -11.95 -6.89
CA MET A 211 0.40 -12.78 -5.86
C MET A 211 0.70 -12.24 -4.47
N THR A 212 -0.27 -12.33 -3.58
CA THR A 212 -0.11 -12.08 -2.16
C THR A 212 -1.21 -12.76 -1.37
N ASP A 213 -0.86 -13.40 -0.26
CA ASP A 213 -1.81 -14.10 0.57
C ASP A 213 -2.78 -13.14 1.26
N ARG A 214 -4.05 -13.55 1.34
CA ARG A 214 -5.04 -12.86 2.17
C ARG A 214 -4.68 -13.08 3.64
N HIS A 215 -4.36 -11.99 4.31
CA HIS A 215 -4.32 -12.00 5.78
C HIS A 215 -5.76 -11.92 6.31
N ASP A 216 -6.15 -12.91 7.14
CA ASP A 216 -7.50 -12.99 7.74
C ASP A 216 -7.73 -11.79 8.69
N GLU A 217 -8.26 -10.70 8.14
CA GLU A 217 -8.39 -9.40 8.81
C GLU A 217 -9.48 -9.39 9.90
N LYS A 218 -10.32 -10.43 9.99
CA LYS A 218 -11.55 -10.38 10.81
C LYS A 218 -11.62 -11.44 11.90
N SER A 219 -10.51 -12.00 12.31
CA SER A 219 -10.47 -13.00 13.38
C SER A 219 -11.07 -12.54 14.71
N PHE A 220 -11.16 -11.22 14.96
CA PHE A 220 -11.81 -10.67 16.15
C PHE A 220 -13.36 -10.80 16.14
N TYR A 221 -13.97 -11.18 15.02
CA TYR A 221 -15.39 -11.56 14.95
C TYR A 221 -15.63 -13.07 15.09
N ASN A 222 -14.58 -13.87 15.19
CA ASN A 222 -14.71 -15.32 15.30
C ASN A 222 -15.29 -15.69 16.68
N LYS A 223 -16.52 -16.23 16.70
CA LYS A 223 -17.23 -16.66 17.92
C LYS A 223 -16.53 -17.77 18.69
N ASN A 224 -15.67 -18.54 18.03
CA ASN A 224 -14.90 -19.62 18.69
C ASN A 224 -13.81 -19.08 19.64
N TYR A 225 -13.52 -17.78 19.57
CA TYR A 225 -12.61 -17.15 20.52
C TYR A 225 -13.36 -16.54 21.71
N PRO A 226 -12.84 -16.69 22.95
CA PRO A 226 -13.37 -15.99 24.11
C PRO A 226 -13.45 -14.48 23.90
N LEU A 227 -14.44 -13.83 24.50
CA LEU A 227 -14.65 -12.38 24.37
C LEU A 227 -13.38 -11.57 24.63
N PHE A 228 -12.65 -11.90 25.68
CA PHE A 228 -11.39 -11.21 26.01
C PHE A 228 -10.37 -11.28 24.88
N LYS A 229 -10.19 -12.46 24.25
CA LYS A 229 -9.30 -12.63 23.10
C LYS A 229 -9.75 -11.77 21.91
N ARG A 230 -11.05 -11.78 21.61
CA ARG A 230 -11.62 -10.97 20.52
C ARG A 230 -11.42 -9.47 20.77
N MET A 231 -11.67 -8.99 21.98
CA MET A 231 -11.45 -7.60 22.35
C MET A 231 -9.97 -7.21 22.26
N LYS A 232 -9.05 -8.06 22.74
CA LYS A 232 -7.60 -7.85 22.59
C LYS A 232 -7.19 -7.74 21.13
N MET A 233 -7.74 -8.57 20.25
CA MET A 233 -7.49 -8.54 18.81
C MET A 233 -8.08 -7.28 18.15
N LEU A 234 -9.31 -6.88 18.53
CA LEU A 234 -9.95 -5.66 18.04
C LEU A 234 -9.14 -4.40 18.40
N TYR A 235 -8.65 -4.32 19.64
CA TYR A 235 -7.86 -3.17 20.12
C TYR A 235 -6.35 -3.32 19.86
N SER A 236 -5.95 -4.27 19.03
CA SER A 236 -4.57 -4.31 18.51
C SER A 236 -4.28 -3.09 17.65
N LYS A 237 -3.01 -2.74 17.48
CA LYS A 237 -2.60 -1.56 16.69
C LYS A 237 -3.16 -1.60 15.25
N LYS A 238 -3.24 -2.78 14.63
CA LYS A 238 -3.78 -2.98 13.27
C LYS A 238 -5.29 -2.81 13.19
N ASN A 239 -6.03 -3.30 14.18
CA ASN A 239 -7.49 -3.43 14.11
C ASN A 239 -8.25 -2.39 14.94
N ASN A 240 -7.54 -1.50 15.64
CA ASN A 240 -8.15 -0.56 16.59
C ASN A 240 -9.35 0.17 15.99
N PRO A 241 -10.54 0.13 16.64
CA PRO A 241 -11.72 0.84 16.16
C PRO A 241 -11.51 2.35 15.98
N ALA A 242 -10.54 2.94 16.70
CA ALA A 242 -10.18 4.34 16.55
C ALA A 242 -9.67 4.68 15.12
N ILE A 243 -9.06 3.71 14.40
CA ILE A 243 -8.65 3.89 12.99
C ILE A 243 -9.87 4.16 12.13
N ALA A 244 -10.90 3.34 12.23
CA ALA A 244 -12.14 3.52 11.49
C ALA A 244 -12.88 4.81 11.94
N PHE A 245 -12.90 5.08 13.25
CA PHE A 245 -13.48 6.32 13.80
C PHE A 245 -12.79 7.53 13.15
N LYS A 246 -11.46 7.61 13.18
CA LYS A 246 -10.71 8.74 12.61
C LYS A 246 -10.96 8.90 11.12
N LEU A 247 -10.97 7.78 10.36
CA LEU A 247 -11.23 7.80 8.93
C LEU A 247 -12.62 8.38 8.62
N TYR A 248 -13.66 7.89 9.31
CA TYR A 248 -15.03 8.38 9.10
C TYR A 248 -15.24 9.80 9.62
N TYR A 249 -14.59 10.18 10.72
CA TYR A 249 -14.64 11.55 11.23
C TYR A 249 -14.02 12.55 10.24
N LYS A 250 -12.90 12.19 9.63
CA LYS A 250 -12.18 13.04 8.69
C LYS A 250 -12.91 13.21 7.36
N HIS A 251 -13.49 12.13 6.82
CA HIS A 251 -14.00 12.08 5.45
C HIS A 251 -15.53 12.01 5.34
N ARG A 252 -16.25 11.88 6.44
CA ARG A 252 -17.72 11.73 6.46
C ARG A 252 -18.36 12.67 7.49
N SER A 253 -18.65 12.14 8.67
CA SER A 253 -19.23 12.89 9.77
C SER A 253 -18.91 12.28 11.13
N LEU A 254 -19.04 13.10 12.20
CA LEU A 254 -18.92 12.62 13.58
C LEU A 254 -19.95 11.53 13.90
N ILE A 255 -21.17 11.65 13.38
CA ILE A 255 -22.24 10.67 13.62
C ILE A 255 -21.86 9.31 13.01
N GLU A 256 -21.35 9.29 11.78
CA GLU A 256 -20.93 8.06 11.13
C GLU A 256 -19.67 7.47 11.79
N ALA A 257 -18.75 8.31 12.26
CA ALA A 257 -17.59 7.87 13.03
C ALA A 257 -17.99 7.16 14.33
N ILE A 258 -18.93 7.73 15.07
CA ILE A 258 -19.49 7.12 16.30
C ILE A 258 -20.18 5.80 15.95
N LYS A 259 -21.02 5.80 14.91
CA LYS A 259 -21.72 4.57 14.46
C LYS A 259 -20.76 3.45 14.12
N ILE A 260 -19.73 3.70 13.32
CA ILE A 260 -18.78 2.65 12.92
C ILE A 260 -17.96 2.15 14.11
N PHE A 261 -17.54 3.04 15.01
CA PHE A 261 -16.86 2.68 16.24
C PHE A 261 -17.73 1.75 17.12
N ALA A 262 -18.98 2.15 17.38
CA ALA A 262 -19.93 1.36 18.16
C ALA A 262 -20.22 0.00 17.49
N LEU A 263 -20.48 -0.01 16.17
CA LEU A 263 -20.76 -1.23 15.41
C LEU A 263 -19.63 -2.24 15.47
N ARG A 264 -18.37 -1.81 15.39
CA ARG A 264 -17.21 -2.70 15.49
C ARG A 264 -17.13 -3.35 16.86
N ASN A 265 -17.37 -2.59 17.94
CA ASN A 265 -17.39 -3.11 19.29
C ASN A 265 -18.58 -4.07 19.51
N ILE A 266 -19.80 -3.68 19.12
CA ILE A 266 -20.99 -4.52 19.25
C ILE A 266 -20.84 -5.84 18.50
N LYS A 267 -20.37 -5.81 17.23
CA LYS A 267 -20.13 -7.03 16.46
C LYS A 267 -19.04 -7.92 17.05
N THR A 268 -18.06 -7.34 17.75
CA THR A 268 -17.03 -8.11 18.46
C THR A 268 -17.58 -8.74 19.72
N ILE A 269 -18.47 -8.05 20.45
CA ILE A 269 -19.12 -8.58 21.65
C ILE A 269 -20.17 -9.63 21.26
N PHE A 270 -20.97 -9.36 20.24
CA PHE A 270 -22.07 -10.20 19.75
C PHE A 270 -21.84 -10.58 18.26
N PRO A 271 -20.91 -11.49 17.98
CA PRO A 271 -20.66 -11.90 16.58
C PRO A 271 -21.89 -12.66 16.06
N LYS A 272 -22.37 -12.25 14.88
CA LYS A 272 -23.44 -12.97 14.19
C LYS A 272 -22.91 -14.33 13.66
N HIS A 273 -23.84 -15.27 13.50
CA HIS A 273 -23.58 -16.59 12.91
C HIS A 273 -23.15 -16.46 11.46
#